data_0750292f32bb2e047deb0a4654594e52
#
_entry.id   0750292f32bb2e047deb0a4654594e52
#
_cell.length_a   1.000
_cell.length_b   1.000
_cell.length_c   1.000
_cell.angle_alpha   90.00
_cell.angle_beta   90.00
_cell.angle_gamma   90.00
#
_symmetry.space_group_name_H-M   'P 1'
#
loop_
_entity.id
_entity.type
_entity.pdbx_description
1 polymer ?
#
loop_
_entity_poly.entity_id
_entity_poly.type
_entity_poly.pdbx_seq_one_letter_code
_entity_poly.pdbx_strand_id
1 'polypeptide(L)'
;MAEAESGPVLVLGDSLSAGYGLSELSEGWVARRAESLNPRGIRVVNAGISGDTTAGGRQRLPGLLDHYQPAVVVIELGGNDGLRGLSLSAMAENLEAMAVMAKAAGARVLLLGMQLPAHYGSRFTQRFEAVYPTVADKVGVALVPNLLAGIGDQAALMQADGIHPGRAAQIPLRDRVLESLNPLLTPEPPPPSRPTRP
;
A
#
# COMPACT_ATOMS: atom_id res chain seq x y z
N MET A 1 4.25 -30.50 -13.23
CA MET A 1 3.25 -29.44 -13.51
C MET A 1 3.84 -28.15 -13.01
N ALA A 2 4.15 -27.20 -13.88
CA ALA A 2 4.65 -25.91 -13.47
C ALA A 2 3.55 -25.23 -12.64
N GLU A 3 3.82 -24.91 -11.38
CA GLU A 3 3.00 -23.98 -10.63
C GLU A 3 2.94 -22.69 -11.48
N ALA A 4 1.74 -22.24 -11.81
CA ALA A 4 1.56 -20.98 -12.48
C ALA A 4 2.23 -19.93 -11.59
N GLU A 5 3.29 -19.29 -12.08
CA GLU A 5 3.97 -18.21 -11.36
C GLU A 5 2.92 -17.16 -11.02
N SER A 6 2.58 -17.08 -9.75
CA SER A 6 1.69 -16.01 -9.29
C SER A 6 2.38 -14.69 -9.58
N GLY A 7 1.67 -13.74 -10.22
CA GLY A 7 2.24 -12.42 -10.56
C GLY A 7 2.88 -11.74 -9.35
N PRO A 8 3.69 -10.70 -9.56
CA PRO A 8 4.43 -10.03 -8.48
C PRO A 8 3.49 -9.30 -7.51
N VAL A 9 4.04 -8.89 -6.37
CA VAL A 9 3.47 -7.85 -5.54
C VAL A 9 3.88 -6.49 -6.12
N LEU A 10 2.92 -5.69 -6.56
CA LEU A 10 3.13 -4.32 -7.03
C LEU A 10 2.86 -3.36 -5.87
N VAL A 11 3.84 -2.53 -5.52
CA VAL A 11 3.68 -1.43 -4.56
C VAL A 11 3.52 -0.13 -5.33
N LEU A 12 2.29 0.39 -5.36
CA LEU A 12 1.94 1.70 -5.91
C LEU A 12 1.98 2.70 -4.76
N GLY A 13 2.99 3.56 -4.71
CA GLY A 13 3.23 4.42 -3.57
C GLY A 13 3.86 5.76 -3.90
N ASP A 14 4.12 6.53 -2.86
CA ASP A 14 4.78 7.82 -2.93
C ASP A 14 6.22 7.79 -2.38
N SER A 15 6.65 8.84 -1.68
CA SER A 15 7.99 8.97 -1.10
C SER A 15 8.29 7.92 -0.03
N LEU A 16 7.28 7.45 0.70
CA LEU A 16 7.46 6.43 1.74
C LEU A 16 7.89 5.08 1.11
N SER A 17 7.30 4.73 -0.02
CA SER A 17 7.66 3.52 -0.78
C SER A 17 8.91 3.71 -1.61
N ALA A 18 9.14 4.93 -2.15
CA ALA A 18 10.34 5.25 -2.92
C ALA A 18 11.63 5.27 -2.09
N GLY A 19 11.51 5.32 -0.74
CA GLY A 19 12.67 5.38 0.15
C GLY A 19 13.33 6.76 0.20
N TYR A 20 12.52 7.82 0.11
CA TYR A 20 13.00 9.20 0.15
C TYR A 20 13.88 9.47 1.38
N GLY A 21 15.04 10.11 1.15
CA GLY A 21 15.97 10.51 2.20
C GLY A 21 16.78 9.38 2.83
N LEU A 22 16.61 8.12 2.39
CA LEU A 22 17.48 7.01 2.80
C LEU A 22 18.79 7.06 2.02
N SER A 23 19.87 6.63 2.68
CA SER A 23 21.22 6.60 2.07
C SER A 23 21.28 5.62 0.91
N GLU A 24 20.60 4.48 1.06
CA GLU A 24 20.52 3.42 0.08
C GLU A 24 19.07 2.98 -0.11
N LEU A 25 18.62 2.82 -1.36
CA LEU A 25 17.27 2.35 -1.66
C LEU A 25 16.98 0.94 -1.13
N SER A 26 18.02 0.11 -0.99
CA SER A 26 17.95 -1.22 -0.37
C SER A 26 17.56 -1.18 1.11
N GLU A 27 17.72 -0.04 1.77
CA GLU A 27 17.31 0.14 3.16
C GLU A 27 15.80 0.38 3.32
N GLY A 28 15.11 0.74 2.26
CA GLY A 28 13.67 1.02 2.27
C GLY A 28 12.83 -0.23 2.57
N TRP A 29 11.68 -0.02 3.22
CA TRP A 29 10.80 -1.12 3.64
C TRP A 29 10.33 -2.00 2.46
N VAL A 30 10.17 -1.43 1.26
CA VAL A 30 9.79 -2.19 0.06
C VAL A 30 10.90 -3.12 -0.39
N ALA A 31 12.16 -2.65 -0.42
CA ALA A 31 13.32 -3.47 -0.78
C ALA A 31 13.56 -4.59 0.24
N ARG A 32 13.53 -4.25 1.54
CA ARG A 32 13.64 -5.23 2.66
C ARG A 32 12.52 -6.26 2.64
N ARG A 33 11.35 -5.87 2.12
CA ARG A 33 10.24 -6.76 1.89
C ARG A 33 10.53 -7.71 0.74
N ALA A 34 11.08 -7.22 -0.37
CA ALA A 34 11.49 -8.06 -1.48
C ALA A 34 12.46 -9.15 -1.03
N GLU A 35 13.45 -8.81 -0.19
CA GLU A 35 14.37 -9.77 0.42
C GLU A 35 13.63 -10.84 1.25
N SER A 36 12.61 -10.45 2.02
CA SER A 36 11.83 -11.37 2.87
C SER A 36 10.95 -12.32 2.07
N LEU A 37 10.50 -11.93 0.88
CA LEU A 37 9.63 -12.73 0.00
C LEU A 37 10.41 -13.52 -1.06
N ASN A 38 11.65 -13.15 -1.35
CA ASN A 38 12.48 -13.81 -2.34
C ASN A 38 12.66 -15.32 -2.08
N PRO A 39 12.89 -15.79 -0.84
CA PRO A 39 12.95 -17.24 -0.57
C PRO A 39 11.67 -18.01 -0.92
N ARG A 40 10.54 -17.31 -1.05
CA ARG A 40 9.23 -17.86 -1.48
C ARG A 40 9.01 -17.73 -2.99
N GLY A 41 9.98 -17.26 -3.76
CA GLY A 41 9.86 -17.00 -5.20
C GLY A 41 8.94 -15.82 -5.55
N ILE A 42 8.55 -14.99 -4.58
CA ILE A 42 7.60 -13.88 -4.80
C ILE A 42 8.39 -12.61 -5.16
N ARG A 43 8.21 -12.14 -6.37
CA ARG A 43 8.80 -10.88 -6.84
C ARG A 43 8.02 -9.68 -6.32
N VAL A 44 8.73 -8.62 -5.91
CA VAL A 44 8.14 -7.33 -5.51
C VAL A 44 8.59 -6.25 -6.50
N VAL A 45 7.63 -5.48 -6.99
CA VAL A 45 7.85 -4.33 -7.87
C VAL A 45 7.55 -3.06 -7.08
N ASN A 46 8.56 -2.22 -6.90
CA ASN A 46 8.40 -0.90 -6.28
C ASN A 46 8.09 0.14 -7.36
N ALA A 47 6.86 0.66 -7.35
CA ALA A 47 6.41 1.74 -8.20
C ALA A 47 6.15 3.02 -7.38
N GLY A 48 6.92 3.25 -6.31
CA GLY A 48 6.90 4.48 -5.52
C GLY A 48 7.48 5.67 -6.29
N ILE A 49 6.76 6.80 -6.28
CA ILE A 49 7.21 8.07 -6.86
C ILE A 49 7.05 9.17 -5.80
N SER A 50 8.16 9.77 -5.37
CA SER A 50 8.14 10.84 -4.37
C SER A 50 7.24 11.99 -4.80
N GLY A 51 6.36 12.43 -3.90
CA GLY A 51 5.41 13.52 -4.14
C GLY A 51 4.15 13.11 -4.90
N ASP A 52 3.98 11.83 -5.24
CA ASP A 52 2.79 11.37 -5.96
C ASP A 52 1.52 11.50 -5.12
N THR A 53 0.41 11.76 -5.79
CA THR A 53 -0.93 11.88 -5.21
C THR A 53 -1.79 10.70 -5.61
N THR A 54 -2.97 10.58 -5.02
CA THR A 54 -3.94 9.57 -5.45
C THR A 54 -4.37 9.75 -6.91
N ALA A 55 -4.41 10.98 -7.42
CA ALA A 55 -4.70 11.26 -8.83
C ALA A 55 -3.58 10.76 -9.75
N GLY A 56 -2.31 10.98 -9.40
CA GLY A 56 -1.17 10.47 -10.16
C GLY A 56 -1.10 8.95 -10.15
N GLY A 57 -1.29 8.32 -8.99
CA GLY A 57 -1.38 6.87 -8.88
C GLY A 57 -2.48 6.27 -9.75
N ARG A 58 -3.68 6.86 -9.71
CA ARG A 58 -4.81 6.43 -10.56
C ARG A 58 -4.50 6.52 -12.05
N GLN A 59 -3.79 7.56 -12.47
CA GLN A 59 -3.43 7.76 -13.87
C GLN A 59 -2.45 6.69 -14.38
N ARG A 60 -1.46 6.30 -13.58
CA ARG A 60 -0.39 5.37 -13.99
C ARG A 60 -0.70 3.90 -13.71
N LEU A 61 -1.65 3.59 -12.83
CA LEU A 61 -1.99 2.21 -12.46
C LEU A 61 -2.35 1.31 -13.64
N PRO A 62 -3.18 1.71 -14.63
CA PRO A 62 -3.53 0.85 -15.75
C PRO A 62 -2.31 0.28 -16.49
N GLY A 63 -1.35 1.13 -16.84
CA GLY A 63 -0.12 0.69 -17.51
C GLY A 63 0.73 -0.26 -16.64
N LEU A 64 0.74 -0.07 -15.32
CA LEU A 64 1.44 -0.96 -14.40
C LEU A 64 0.74 -2.34 -14.29
N LEU A 65 -0.60 -2.35 -14.28
CA LEU A 65 -1.37 -3.60 -14.26
C LEU A 65 -1.13 -4.41 -15.54
N ASP A 66 -1.19 -3.76 -16.69
CA ASP A 66 -0.95 -4.40 -17.99
C ASP A 66 0.47 -4.96 -18.11
N HIS A 67 1.46 -4.21 -17.64
CA HIS A 67 2.86 -4.60 -17.77
C HIS A 67 3.28 -5.70 -16.79
N TYR A 68 2.84 -5.61 -15.53
CA TYR A 68 3.33 -6.50 -14.47
C TYR A 68 2.38 -7.66 -14.16
N GLN A 69 1.10 -7.54 -14.48
CA GLN A 69 0.06 -8.52 -14.15
C GLN A 69 0.16 -9.01 -12.69
N PRO A 70 0.10 -8.08 -11.70
CA PRO A 70 0.39 -8.41 -10.32
C PRO A 70 -0.67 -9.31 -9.69
N ALA A 71 -0.23 -10.24 -8.83
CA ALA A 71 -1.14 -11.02 -7.99
C ALA A 71 -1.69 -10.21 -6.81
N VAL A 72 -0.92 -9.22 -6.34
CA VAL A 72 -1.31 -8.31 -5.26
C VAL A 72 -0.87 -6.89 -5.60
N VAL A 73 -1.76 -5.92 -5.40
CA VAL A 73 -1.44 -4.48 -5.45
C VAL A 73 -1.50 -3.92 -4.04
N VAL A 74 -0.41 -3.34 -3.58
CA VAL A 74 -0.34 -2.55 -2.35
C VAL A 74 -0.47 -1.08 -2.75
N ILE A 75 -1.49 -0.38 -2.25
CA ILE A 75 -1.73 1.04 -2.52
C ILE A 75 -1.29 1.84 -1.29
N GLU A 76 -0.20 2.59 -1.43
CA GLU A 76 0.40 3.45 -0.40
C GLU A 76 0.37 4.90 -0.92
N LEU A 77 -0.79 5.53 -0.94
CA LEU A 77 -1.02 6.88 -1.47
C LEU A 77 -2.06 7.63 -0.64
N GLY A 78 -2.04 8.96 -0.76
CA GLY A 78 -2.97 9.88 -0.09
C GLY A 78 -2.26 10.84 0.86
N GLY A 79 -1.06 10.50 1.34
CA GLY A 79 -0.27 11.40 2.19
C GLY A 79 -0.09 12.77 1.57
N ASN A 80 0.30 12.84 0.29
CA ASN A 80 0.47 14.10 -0.45
C ASN A 80 -0.85 14.84 -0.71
N ASP A 81 -1.96 14.13 -0.87
CA ASP A 81 -3.29 14.75 -0.94
C ASP A 81 -3.61 15.50 0.36
N GLY A 82 -3.40 14.84 1.50
CA GLY A 82 -3.61 15.43 2.82
C GLY A 82 -2.67 16.58 3.13
N LEU A 83 -1.35 16.40 2.92
CA LEU A 83 -0.34 17.44 3.19
C LEU A 83 -0.54 18.70 2.35
N ARG A 84 -1.11 18.59 1.16
CA ARG A 84 -1.42 19.71 0.27
C ARG A 84 -2.84 20.25 0.45
N GLY A 85 -3.64 19.69 1.37
CA GLY A 85 -5.02 20.10 1.61
C GLY A 85 -5.94 19.89 0.42
N LEU A 86 -5.69 18.85 -0.40
CA LEU A 86 -6.53 18.52 -1.54
C LEU A 86 -7.88 17.94 -1.10
N SER A 87 -8.83 17.84 -2.01
CA SER A 87 -10.16 17.32 -1.74
C SER A 87 -10.14 15.88 -1.24
N LEU A 88 -10.63 15.64 -0.01
CA LEU A 88 -10.74 14.29 0.56
C LEU A 88 -11.76 13.43 -0.18
N SER A 89 -12.78 14.02 -0.81
CA SER A 89 -13.71 13.25 -1.66
C SER A 89 -13.03 12.77 -2.94
N ALA A 90 -12.24 13.63 -3.60
CA ALA A 90 -11.45 13.22 -4.77
C ALA A 90 -10.41 12.17 -4.42
N MET A 91 -9.74 12.29 -3.25
CA MET A 91 -8.83 11.27 -2.72
C MET A 91 -9.54 9.93 -2.55
N ALA A 92 -10.73 9.92 -1.92
CA ALA A 92 -11.52 8.71 -1.72
C ALA A 92 -11.92 8.06 -3.06
N GLU A 93 -12.42 8.85 -4.02
CA GLU A 93 -12.78 8.39 -5.35
C GLU A 93 -11.59 7.81 -6.12
N ASN A 94 -10.41 8.40 -5.98
CA ASN A 94 -9.20 7.88 -6.62
C ASN A 94 -8.74 6.55 -6.00
N LEU A 95 -8.72 6.45 -4.65
CA LEU A 95 -8.38 5.21 -3.95
C LEU A 95 -9.36 4.08 -4.28
N GLU A 96 -10.66 4.38 -4.29
CA GLU A 96 -11.71 3.44 -4.69
C GLU A 96 -11.50 2.95 -6.13
N ALA A 97 -11.31 3.88 -7.07
CA ALA A 97 -11.10 3.55 -8.47
C ALA A 97 -9.86 2.67 -8.68
N MET A 98 -8.74 2.96 -7.98
CA MET A 98 -7.53 2.14 -8.04
C MET A 98 -7.77 0.74 -7.50
N ALA A 99 -8.45 0.61 -6.36
CA ALA A 99 -8.76 -0.68 -5.77
C ALA A 99 -9.68 -1.52 -6.68
N VAL A 100 -10.69 -0.89 -7.28
CA VAL A 100 -11.60 -1.55 -8.25
C VAL A 100 -10.85 -1.99 -9.51
N MET A 101 -10.00 -1.13 -10.08
CA MET A 101 -9.18 -1.48 -11.26
C MET A 101 -8.25 -2.66 -10.98
N ALA A 102 -7.57 -2.67 -9.84
CA ALA A 102 -6.68 -3.76 -9.47
C ALA A 102 -7.45 -5.09 -9.29
N LYS A 103 -8.62 -5.06 -8.63
CA LYS A 103 -9.49 -6.24 -8.50
C LYS A 103 -10.00 -6.73 -9.85
N ALA A 104 -10.39 -5.82 -10.74
CA ALA A 104 -10.84 -6.18 -12.09
C ALA A 104 -9.73 -6.82 -12.94
N ALA A 105 -8.47 -6.47 -12.68
CA ALA A 105 -7.29 -7.11 -13.28
C ALA A 105 -6.91 -8.44 -12.61
N GLY A 106 -7.70 -8.92 -11.63
CA GLY A 106 -7.45 -10.19 -10.93
C GLY A 106 -6.51 -10.09 -9.73
N ALA A 107 -6.02 -8.89 -9.38
CA ALA A 107 -5.16 -8.70 -8.24
C ALA A 107 -5.95 -8.59 -6.91
N ARG A 108 -5.38 -9.10 -5.84
CA ARG A 108 -5.81 -8.78 -4.47
C ARG A 108 -5.23 -7.42 -4.08
N VAL A 109 -5.93 -6.69 -3.21
CA VAL A 109 -5.54 -5.32 -2.86
C VAL A 109 -5.29 -5.19 -1.36
N LEU A 110 -4.19 -4.53 -1.01
CA LEU A 110 -3.90 -4.05 0.34
C LEU A 110 -3.81 -2.53 0.30
N LEU A 111 -4.70 -1.85 1.01
CA LEU A 111 -4.66 -0.41 1.18
C LEU A 111 -3.87 -0.07 2.44
N LEU A 112 -2.93 0.87 2.35
CA LEU A 112 -2.17 1.37 3.49
C LEU A 112 -2.68 2.77 3.86
N GLY A 113 -3.33 2.86 5.02
CA GLY A 113 -3.80 4.11 5.58
C GLY A 113 -2.65 4.93 6.17
N MET A 114 -2.85 6.22 6.26
CA MET A 114 -1.88 7.18 6.78
C MET A 114 -2.52 8.13 7.78
N GLN A 115 -1.67 8.78 8.55
CA GLN A 115 -2.03 9.84 9.48
C GLN A 115 -1.27 11.11 9.14
N LEU A 116 -1.94 12.25 9.22
CA LEU A 116 -1.30 13.55 9.06
C LEU A 116 -0.75 14.07 10.39
N PRO A 117 0.30 14.91 10.36
CA PRO A 117 0.79 15.59 11.55
C PRO A 117 -0.31 16.41 12.25
N ALA A 118 -0.28 16.42 13.60
CA ALA A 118 -1.34 17.01 14.41
C ALA A 118 -1.59 18.51 14.14
N HIS A 119 -0.60 19.25 13.65
CA HIS A 119 -0.72 20.67 13.33
C HIS A 119 -1.68 21.00 12.17
N TYR A 120 -2.11 19.97 11.39
CA TYR A 120 -3.17 20.14 10.38
C TYR A 120 -4.57 20.29 10.99
N GLY A 121 -4.70 20.12 12.31
CA GLY A 121 -5.94 20.27 13.07
C GLY A 121 -6.77 18.97 13.12
N SER A 122 -7.27 18.66 14.31
CA SER A 122 -7.92 17.39 14.63
C SER A 122 -9.11 17.05 13.72
N ARG A 123 -9.93 18.05 13.35
CA ARG A 123 -11.09 17.83 12.47
C ARG A 123 -10.68 17.38 11.07
N PHE A 124 -9.61 17.94 10.51
CA PHE A 124 -9.15 17.56 9.19
C PHE A 124 -8.43 16.21 9.22
N THR A 125 -7.55 15.99 10.19
CA THR A 125 -6.82 14.72 10.33
C THR A 125 -7.75 13.55 10.53
N GLN A 126 -8.79 13.66 11.37
CA GLN A 126 -9.79 12.61 11.56
C GLN A 126 -10.56 12.29 10.27
N ARG A 127 -10.94 13.32 9.51
CA ARG A 127 -11.64 13.12 8.24
C ARG A 127 -10.72 12.47 7.19
N PHE A 128 -9.46 12.86 7.15
CA PHE A 128 -8.45 12.27 6.28
C PHE A 128 -8.25 10.79 6.60
N GLU A 129 -8.04 10.44 7.87
CA GLU A 129 -7.85 9.06 8.32
C GLU A 129 -9.07 8.20 8.01
N ALA A 130 -10.27 8.73 8.16
CA ALA A 130 -11.53 8.02 7.92
C ALA A 130 -11.75 7.64 6.44
N VAL A 131 -11.03 8.25 5.49
CA VAL A 131 -11.13 7.90 4.06
C VAL A 131 -10.73 6.44 3.83
N TYR A 132 -9.64 6.00 4.44
CA TYR A 132 -9.08 4.66 4.18
C TYR A 132 -10.01 3.52 4.59
N PRO A 133 -10.52 3.45 5.84
CA PRO A 133 -11.47 2.40 6.21
C PRO A 133 -12.78 2.50 5.42
N THR A 134 -13.26 3.71 5.12
CA THR A 134 -14.46 3.88 4.29
C THR A 134 -14.29 3.27 2.89
N VAL A 135 -13.15 3.50 2.25
CA VAL A 135 -12.85 2.92 0.93
C VAL A 135 -12.63 1.41 1.03
N ALA A 136 -11.88 0.97 2.05
CA ALA A 136 -11.58 -0.46 2.24
C ALA A 136 -12.86 -1.28 2.45
N ASP A 137 -13.78 -0.80 3.29
CA ASP A 137 -15.07 -1.45 3.54
C ASP A 137 -15.95 -1.45 2.29
N LYS A 138 -16.02 -0.31 1.57
CA LYS A 138 -16.84 -0.17 0.37
C LYS A 138 -16.42 -1.10 -0.76
N VAL A 139 -15.11 -1.27 -0.96
CA VAL A 139 -14.58 -2.10 -2.06
C VAL A 139 -14.36 -3.55 -1.61
N GLY A 140 -14.31 -3.81 -0.31
CA GLY A 140 -13.97 -5.12 0.25
C GLY A 140 -12.52 -5.48 -0.02
N VAL A 141 -11.59 -4.67 0.51
CA VAL A 141 -10.14 -4.88 0.40
C VAL A 141 -9.47 -4.88 1.78
N ALA A 142 -8.31 -5.50 1.88
CA ALA A 142 -7.53 -5.50 3.11
C ALA A 142 -6.98 -4.09 3.41
N LEU A 143 -6.86 -3.75 4.68
CA LEU A 143 -6.42 -2.44 5.15
C LEU A 143 -5.38 -2.58 6.27
N VAL A 144 -4.29 -1.82 6.17
CA VAL A 144 -3.48 -1.38 7.30
C VAL A 144 -3.99 0.01 7.70
N PRO A 145 -4.66 0.20 8.83
CA PRO A 145 -5.34 1.46 9.15
C PRO A 145 -4.41 2.68 9.21
N ASN A 146 -3.20 2.48 9.75
CA ASN A 146 -2.16 3.52 9.83
C ASN A 146 -0.77 2.88 9.67
N LEU A 147 -0.12 3.16 8.55
CA LEU A 147 1.22 2.65 8.25
C LEU A 147 2.27 3.12 9.26
N LEU A 148 2.15 4.36 9.74
CA LEU A 148 3.10 5.00 10.66
C LEU A 148 2.69 4.90 12.15
N ALA A 149 1.69 4.09 12.51
CA ALA A 149 1.28 3.94 13.91
C ALA A 149 2.45 3.55 14.82
N GLY A 150 2.67 4.30 15.92
CA GLY A 150 3.79 4.09 16.85
C GLY A 150 5.18 4.36 16.24
N ILE A 151 5.23 4.98 15.06
CA ILE A 151 6.48 5.41 14.39
C ILE A 151 6.46 6.93 14.23
N GLY A 152 5.38 7.48 13.68
CA GLY A 152 5.30 8.88 13.29
C GLY A 152 5.40 9.89 14.44
N ASP A 153 5.10 9.48 15.66
CA ASP A 153 5.22 10.26 16.89
C ASP A 153 6.60 10.12 17.58
N GLN A 154 7.48 9.26 17.05
CA GLN A 154 8.81 9.03 17.60
C GLN A 154 9.88 9.73 16.76
N ALA A 155 10.39 10.88 17.23
CA ALA A 155 11.41 11.65 16.52
C ALA A 155 12.67 10.82 16.16
N ALA A 156 13.03 9.83 16.95
CA ALA A 156 14.16 8.94 16.68
C ALA A 156 13.94 8.01 15.47
N LEU A 157 12.69 7.79 15.08
CA LEU A 157 12.32 6.96 13.94
C LEU A 157 12.02 7.77 12.67
N MET A 158 11.90 9.10 12.81
CA MET A 158 11.59 10.00 11.70
C MET A 158 12.82 10.78 11.26
N GLN A 159 12.81 11.21 10.00
CA GLN A 159 13.79 12.16 9.47
C GLN A 159 13.55 13.56 10.06
N ALA A 160 14.48 14.46 9.86
CA ALA A 160 14.42 15.82 10.42
C ALA A 160 13.18 16.63 9.96
N ASP A 161 12.55 16.23 8.86
CA ASP A 161 11.32 16.87 8.36
C ASP A 161 10.06 16.46 9.14
N GLY A 162 10.14 15.43 9.99
CA GLY A 162 9.01 14.93 10.79
C GLY A 162 7.90 14.25 9.96
N ILE A 163 8.14 14.01 8.67
CA ILE A 163 7.17 13.43 7.73
C ILE A 163 7.63 12.05 7.26
N HIS A 164 8.91 11.94 6.89
CA HIS A 164 9.45 10.71 6.33
C HIS A 164 10.10 9.84 7.42
N PRO A 165 9.82 8.53 7.43
CA PRO A 165 10.46 7.61 8.35
C PRO A 165 11.94 7.45 8.02
N GLY A 166 12.77 7.45 9.04
CA GLY A 166 14.20 7.23 8.94
C GLY A 166 14.56 5.75 8.75
N ARG A 167 15.85 5.45 8.64
CA ARG A 167 16.39 4.09 8.47
C ARG A 167 15.91 3.11 9.55
N ALA A 168 15.87 3.55 10.81
CA ALA A 168 15.46 2.71 11.94
C ALA A 168 13.97 2.29 11.87
N ALA A 169 13.13 3.06 11.17
CA ALA A 169 11.71 2.78 11.00
C ALA A 169 11.42 1.74 9.91
N GLN A 170 12.35 1.47 9.01
CA GLN A 170 12.06 0.68 7.81
C GLN A 170 11.74 -0.79 8.10
N ILE A 171 12.36 -1.38 9.12
CA ILE A 171 12.04 -2.75 9.55
C ILE A 171 10.65 -2.83 10.20
N PRO A 172 10.28 -1.98 11.18
CA PRO A 172 8.92 -1.92 11.69
C PRO A 172 7.84 -1.71 10.62
N LEU A 173 8.10 -0.85 9.62
CA LEU A 173 7.19 -0.64 8.49
C LEU A 173 7.01 -1.92 7.67
N ARG A 174 8.13 -2.55 7.29
CA ARG A 174 8.11 -3.83 6.57
C ARG A 174 7.26 -4.87 7.31
N ASP A 175 7.49 -5.05 8.60
CA ASP A 175 6.85 -6.09 9.40
C ASP A 175 5.33 -5.84 9.49
N ARG A 176 4.91 -4.60 9.71
CA ARG A 176 3.49 -4.21 9.70
C ARG A 176 2.81 -4.52 8.37
N VAL A 177 3.43 -4.20 7.26
CA VAL A 177 2.87 -4.50 5.95
C VAL A 177 2.86 -6.00 5.68
N LEU A 178 3.90 -6.76 6.13
CA LEU A 178 3.98 -8.22 6.00
C LEU A 178 2.83 -8.92 6.70
N GLU A 179 2.47 -8.50 7.90
CA GLU A 179 1.38 -9.08 8.68
C GLU A 179 0.06 -9.08 7.89
N SER A 180 -0.28 -7.95 7.27
CA SER A 180 -1.52 -7.80 6.49
C SER A 180 -1.42 -8.35 5.06
N LEU A 181 -0.22 -8.45 4.49
CA LEU A 181 -0.04 -8.94 3.13
C LEU A 181 0.06 -10.47 3.07
N ASN A 182 0.64 -11.14 4.06
CA ASN A 182 0.84 -12.59 4.03
C ASN A 182 -0.45 -13.39 3.73
N PRO A 183 -1.62 -13.05 4.30
CA PRO A 183 -2.88 -13.69 3.93
C PRO A 183 -3.24 -13.53 2.46
N LEU A 184 -2.85 -12.41 1.85
CA LEU A 184 -3.11 -12.13 0.43
C LEU A 184 -2.14 -12.85 -0.53
N LEU A 185 -1.08 -13.47 -0.04
CA LEU A 185 -0.10 -14.19 -0.86
C LEU A 185 -0.46 -15.68 -1.02
N THR A 186 -1.37 -16.18 -0.21
CA THR A 186 -1.86 -17.56 -0.31
C THR A 186 -3.01 -17.62 -1.31
N PRO A 187 -3.01 -18.54 -2.29
CA PRO A 187 -4.18 -18.76 -3.14
C PRO A 187 -5.40 -19.08 -2.26
N GLU A 188 -6.54 -18.47 -2.57
CA GLU A 188 -7.79 -18.85 -1.92
C GLU A 188 -8.08 -20.33 -2.21
N PRO A 189 -8.43 -21.16 -1.22
CA PRO A 189 -8.79 -22.54 -1.49
C PRO A 189 -9.97 -22.56 -2.47
N PRO A 190 -10.01 -23.51 -3.42
CA PRO A 190 -11.11 -23.61 -4.37
C PRO A 190 -12.43 -23.72 -3.61
N PRO A 191 -13.50 -23.09 -4.11
CA PRO A 191 -14.81 -23.18 -3.48
C PRO A 191 -15.21 -24.65 -3.34
N PRO A 192 -15.88 -25.05 -2.25
CA PRO A 192 -16.31 -26.43 -2.05
C PRO A 192 -17.12 -26.89 -3.26
N SER A 193 -16.73 -28.03 -3.84
CA SER A 193 -17.42 -28.62 -4.95
C SER A 193 -18.91 -28.80 -4.58
N ARG A 194 -19.81 -28.24 -5.38
CA ARG A 194 -21.23 -28.46 -5.19
C ARG A 194 -21.49 -29.97 -5.21
N PRO A 195 -22.21 -30.51 -4.21
CA PRO A 195 -22.58 -31.92 -4.25
C PRO A 195 -23.41 -32.15 -5.54
N THR A 196 -22.93 -33.04 -6.37
CA THR A 196 -23.72 -33.58 -7.50
C THR A 196 -24.96 -34.22 -6.90
N ARG A 197 -26.11 -33.62 -7.16
CA ARG A 197 -27.39 -34.28 -6.84
C ARG A 197 -27.49 -35.60 -7.64
N PRO A 198 -27.92 -36.68 -6.98
CA PRO A 198 -28.19 -37.93 -7.65
C PRO A 198 -29.38 -37.85 -8.63
#